data_7921d9b1fe59a622e7799baf7c7ae70c
#
_entry.id   7921d9b1fe59a622e7799baf7c7ae70c
#
_cell.length_a   1.000
_cell.length_b   1.000
_cell.length_c   1.000
_cell.angle_alpha   90.00
_cell.angle_beta   90.00
_cell.angle_gamma   90.00
#
_symmetry.space_group_name_H-M   'P 1'
#
loop_
_entity.id
_entity.type
_entity.pdbx_description
1 polymer ?
#
loop_
_entity_poly.entity_id
_entity_poly.type
_entity_poly.pdbx_seq_one_letter_code
_entity_poly.pdbx_strand_id
1 'polypeptide(L)'
;MDRMVNNMEGGGMAVLANKVAVVTGASTGIGFATARAFRDEGAAVFITGRRKDALDAAVAELGPGVTGVVCDASVPSELDAFYRSVHDQVGPIDVLVANAGIGSAAAFGEVTEELIDSVFATNVKGTIFTLQQALPFLRANASVILTGSTAATRPNQGLEVYAASKAAVRSLARGWALSSRAHGFRVNVVSPGGTRTPGLLELVTPEMLEQAEGAVPLGRLAEPEEIAAVTTFLASDASSYVNGAEFFADGGYAQV
;
A
#
# COMPACT_ATOMS: atom_id res chain seq x y z
N MET A 1 -24.32 12.30 -48.56
CA MET A 1 -23.02 11.68 -48.23
C MET A 1 -22.45 12.39 -47.01
N ASP A 2 -23.18 12.23 -45.87
CA ASP A 2 -22.83 12.85 -44.58
C ASP A 2 -22.10 11.81 -43.72
N ARG A 3 -20.82 12.08 -43.46
CA ARG A 3 -20.03 11.30 -42.55
C ARG A 3 -20.41 11.67 -41.11
N MET A 4 -21.06 10.75 -40.44
CA MET A 4 -21.18 10.78 -38.99
C MET A 4 -19.78 10.83 -38.38
N VAL A 5 -19.40 11.97 -37.84
CA VAL A 5 -18.28 12.12 -36.93
C VAL A 5 -18.75 11.59 -35.56
N ASN A 6 -18.44 10.33 -35.26
CA ASN A 6 -18.64 9.79 -33.93
C ASN A 6 -17.67 10.52 -32.97
N ASN A 7 -18.20 11.33 -32.09
CA ASN A 7 -17.49 11.79 -30.89
C ASN A 7 -17.10 10.57 -30.08
N MET A 8 -15.86 10.17 -30.18
CA MET A 8 -15.20 9.33 -29.17
C MET A 8 -14.90 10.23 -27.97
N GLU A 9 -15.89 10.44 -27.10
CA GLU A 9 -15.63 10.84 -25.74
C GLU A 9 -14.87 9.69 -25.09
N GLY A 10 -13.58 9.92 -24.79
CA GLY A 10 -12.69 8.95 -24.17
C GLY A 10 -13.03 8.73 -22.69
N GLY A 11 -14.14 8.13 -22.38
CA GLY A 11 -14.44 7.52 -21.10
C GLY A 11 -13.75 6.15 -21.06
N GLY A 12 -12.48 6.08 -20.69
CA GLY A 12 -11.85 4.82 -20.35
C GLY A 12 -12.68 4.12 -19.27
N MET A 13 -13.02 2.84 -19.48
CA MET A 13 -13.77 2.05 -18.49
C MET A 13 -12.93 2.03 -17.20
N ALA A 14 -13.53 2.39 -16.06
CA ALA A 14 -12.90 2.37 -14.74
C ALA A 14 -12.28 0.98 -14.48
N VAL A 15 -10.94 0.92 -14.31
CA VAL A 15 -10.20 -0.34 -14.32
C VAL A 15 -10.44 -1.22 -13.09
N LEU A 16 -11.07 -0.68 -12.05
CA LEU A 16 -11.48 -1.40 -10.83
C LEU A 16 -13.00 -1.41 -10.64
N ALA A 17 -13.77 -1.14 -11.70
CA ALA A 17 -15.23 -1.16 -11.63
C ALA A 17 -15.75 -2.49 -11.07
N ASN A 18 -16.65 -2.38 -10.08
CA ASN A 18 -17.27 -3.50 -9.36
C ASN A 18 -16.28 -4.38 -8.55
N LYS A 19 -15.05 -3.97 -8.32
CA LYS A 19 -14.11 -4.65 -7.44
C LYS A 19 -14.28 -4.19 -6.00
N VAL A 20 -14.06 -5.11 -5.07
CA VAL A 20 -13.96 -4.84 -3.62
C VAL A 20 -12.48 -4.73 -3.27
N ALA A 21 -12.06 -3.58 -2.77
CA ALA A 21 -10.69 -3.30 -2.43
C ALA A 21 -10.53 -2.99 -0.93
N VAL A 22 -9.50 -3.53 -0.32
CA VAL A 22 -9.11 -3.26 1.07
C VAL A 22 -7.73 -2.61 1.09
N VAL A 23 -7.58 -1.50 1.83
CA VAL A 23 -6.30 -0.82 2.03
C VAL A 23 -6.07 -0.62 3.53
N THR A 24 -5.05 -1.27 4.09
CA THR A 24 -4.70 -1.10 5.50
C THR A 24 -3.82 0.14 5.71
N GLY A 25 -3.99 0.84 6.86
CA GLY A 25 -3.21 2.05 7.15
C GLY A 25 -3.47 3.19 6.17
N ALA A 26 -4.72 3.40 5.80
CA ALA A 26 -5.11 4.33 4.73
C ALA A 26 -5.75 5.64 5.23
N SER A 27 -5.57 6.00 6.49
CA SER A 27 -6.05 7.29 7.02
C SER A 27 -5.22 8.49 6.53
N THR A 28 -4.00 8.28 6.01
CA THR A 28 -3.11 9.35 5.50
C THR A 28 -2.14 8.81 4.45
N GLY A 29 -1.43 9.69 3.76
CA GLY A 29 -0.28 9.39 2.91
C GLY A 29 -0.58 8.45 1.74
N ILE A 30 0.33 7.51 1.48
CA ILE A 30 0.24 6.59 0.32
C ILE A 30 -1.04 5.75 0.38
N GLY A 31 -1.42 5.24 1.56
CA GLY A 31 -2.64 4.45 1.70
C GLY A 31 -3.90 5.24 1.38
N PHE A 32 -3.97 6.50 1.81
CA PHE A 32 -5.06 7.42 1.51
C PHE A 32 -5.17 7.72 0.00
N ALA A 33 -4.03 8.06 -0.63
CA ALA A 33 -3.98 8.30 -2.07
C ALA A 33 -4.36 7.03 -2.88
N THR A 34 -3.94 5.84 -2.41
CA THR A 34 -4.33 4.56 -3.01
C THR A 34 -5.84 4.33 -2.89
N ALA A 35 -6.43 4.59 -1.73
CA ALA A 35 -7.87 4.45 -1.53
C ALA A 35 -8.66 5.43 -2.44
N ARG A 36 -8.18 6.67 -2.59
CA ARG A 36 -8.73 7.66 -3.52
C ARG A 36 -8.70 7.14 -4.96
N ALA A 37 -7.51 6.70 -5.41
CA ALA A 37 -7.34 6.19 -6.78
C ALA A 37 -8.25 4.98 -7.06
N PHE A 38 -8.37 4.05 -6.11
CA PHE A 38 -9.23 2.88 -6.27
C PHE A 38 -10.71 3.24 -6.35
N ARG A 39 -11.19 4.19 -5.51
CA ARG A 39 -12.55 4.72 -5.57
C ARG A 39 -12.82 5.39 -6.94
N ASP A 40 -11.89 6.22 -7.40
CA ASP A 40 -12.02 6.94 -8.67
C ASP A 40 -12.05 5.98 -9.87
N GLU A 41 -11.42 4.80 -9.73
CA GLU A 41 -11.48 3.69 -10.67
C GLU A 41 -12.66 2.72 -10.43
N GLY A 42 -13.64 3.13 -9.62
CA GLY A 42 -14.92 2.44 -9.47
C GLY A 42 -14.96 1.27 -8.51
N ALA A 43 -13.97 1.09 -7.63
CA ALA A 43 -13.98 0.09 -6.59
C ALA A 43 -14.84 0.50 -5.39
N ALA A 44 -15.46 -0.48 -4.71
CA ALA A 44 -15.91 -0.33 -3.34
C ALA A 44 -14.67 -0.49 -2.41
N VAL A 45 -14.31 0.58 -1.69
CA VAL A 45 -13.04 0.62 -0.96
C VAL A 45 -13.28 0.57 0.54
N PHE A 46 -12.59 -0.34 1.22
CA PHE A 46 -12.55 -0.44 2.68
C PHE A 46 -11.17 -0.05 3.18
N ILE A 47 -11.12 0.90 4.10
CA ILE A 47 -9.87 1.38 4.67
C ILE A 47 -9.78 1.12 6.16
N THR A 48 -8.54 0.88 6.66
CA THR A 48 -8.32 0.77 8.10
C THR A 48 -7.31 1.80 8.60
N GLY A 49 -7.44 2.12 9.89
CA GLY A 49 -6.51 2.95 10.64
C GLY A 49 -6.74 2.75 12.13
N ARG A 50 -5.73 3.04 12.95
CA ARG A 50 -5.80 2.88 14.41
C ARG A 50 -6.51 4.05 15.10
N ARG A 51 -6.37 5.26 14.56
CA ARG A 51 -6.93 6.48 15.12
C ARG A 51 -8.27 6.78 14.47
N LYS A 52 -9.32 6.73 15.29
CA LYS A 52 -10.69 6.91 14.81
C LYS A 52 -10.91 8.28 14.15
N ASP A 53 -10.41 9.34 14.79
CA ASP A 53 -10.53 10.73 14.31
C ASP A 53 -9.91 10.94 12.93
N ALA A 54 -8.69 10.44 12.73
CA ALA A 54 -8.00 10.51 11.44
C ALA A 54 -8.68 9.64 10.36
N LEU A 55 -9.23 8.49 10.77
CA LEU A 55 -9.95 7.61 9.85
C LEU A 55 -11.28 8.22 9.43
N ASP A 56 -12.04 8.79 10.36
CA ASP A 56 -13.31 9.48 10.08
C ASP A 56 -13.10 10.68 9.14
N ALA A 57 -12.04 11.48 9.37
CA ALA A 57 -11.66 12.57 8.49
C ALA A 57 -11.31 12.09 7.07
N ALA A 58 -10.54 10.99 6.98
CA ALA A 58 -10.19 10.38 5.68
C ALA A 58 -11.43 9.91 4.93
N VAL A 59 -12.36 9.23 5.61
CA VAL A 59 -13.63 8.78 4.98
C VAL A 59 -14.47 9.97 4.51
N ALA A 60 -14.57 11.03 5.32
CA ALA A 60 -15.30 12.22 4.96
C ALA A 60 -14.72 12.91 3.71
N GLU A 61 -13.38 12.98 3.59
CA GLU A 61 -12.68 13.55 2.43
C GLU A 61 -12.78 12.65 1.20
N LEU A 62 -12.63 11.34 1.37
CA LEU A 62 -12.76 10.37 0.28
C LEU A 62 -14.20 10.30 -0.24
N GLY A 63 -15.20 10.49 0.61
CA GLY A 63 -16.60 10.51 0.20
C GLY A 63 -17.21 9.16 -0.16
N PRO A 64 -18.28 9.14 -0.95
CA PRO A 64 -19.01 7.92 -1.29
C PRO A 64 -18.14 6.84 -1.93
N GLY A 65 -18.43 5.57 -1.61
CA GLY A 65 -17.67 4.40 -2.11
C GLY A 65 -16.53 3.99 -1.20
N VAL A 66 -16.27 4.73 -0.10
CA VAL A 66 -15.22 4.39 0.88
C VAL A 66 -15.84 4.16 2.26
N THR A 67 -15.46 3.05 2.89
CA THR A 67 -15.86 2.68 4.25
C THR A 67 -14.62 2.54 5.14
N GLY A 68 -14.61 3.23 6.28
CA GLY A 68 -13.53 3.17 7.27
C GLY A 68 -13.88 2.25 8.46
N VAL A 69 -12.95 1.40 8.86
CA VAL A 69 -13.07 0.55 10.05
C VAL A 69 -11.82 0.70 10.91
N VAL A 70 -12.01 1.03 12.20
CA VAL A 70 -10.88 1.08 13.15
C VAL A 70 -10.32 -0.33 13.31
N CYS A 71 -9.05 -0.50 12.97
CA CYS A 71 -8.36 -1.79 13.05
C CYS A 71 -6.86 -1.57 13.15
N ASP A 72 -6.23 -2.23 14.11
CA ASP A 72 -4.77 -2.34 14.20
C ASP A 72 -4.31 -3.59 13.45
N ALA A 73 -3.57 -3.39 12.34
CA ALA A 73 -3.06 -4.50 11.53
C ALA A 73 -2.10 -5.43 12.29
N SER A 74 -1.53 -5.01 13.44
CA SER A 74 -0.71 -5.87 14.29
C SER A 74 -1.52 -6.82 15.18
N VAL A 75 -2.85 -6.68 15.23
CA VAL A 75 -3.78 -7.47 16.05
C VAL A 75 -4.61 -8.42 15.16
N PRO A 76 -4.28 -9.72 15.12
CA PRO A 76 -4.93 -10.67 14.20
C PRO A 76 -6.46 -10.78 14.37
N SER A 77 -6.97 -10.68 15.60
CA SER A 77 -8.41 -10.76 15.86
C SER A 77 -9.19 -9.55 15.34
N GLU A 78 -8.58 -8.38 15.30
CA GLU A 78 -9.19 -7.18 14.70
C GLU A 78 -9.26 -7.31 13.18
N LEU A 79 -8.21 -7.84 12.56
CA LEU A 79 -8.20 -8.14 11.12
C LEU A 79 -9.25 -9.17 10.74
N ASP A 80 -9.40 -10.27 11.50
CA ASP A 80 -10.42 -11.29 11.25
C ASP A 80 -11.83 -10.68 11.31
N ALA A 81 -12.12 -9.92 12.36
CA ALA A 81 -13.42 -9.25 12.51
C ALA A 81 -13.68 -8.24 11.37
N PHE A 82 -12.66 -7.50 10.97
CA PHE A 82 -12.73 -6.57 9.87
C PHE A 82 -13.05 -7.26 8.54
N TYR A 83 -12.33 -8.33 8.17
CA TYR A 83 -12.59 -9.03 6.91
C TYR A 83 -13.95 -9.73 6.87
N ARG A 84 -14.42 -10.28 7.99
CA ARG A 84 -15.80 -10.77 8.08
C ARG A 84 -16.81 -9.68 7.80
N SER A 85 -16.63 -8.51 8.43
CA SER A 85 -17.50 -7.36 8.20
C SER A 85 -17.52 -6.89 6.74
N VAL A 86 -16.37 -6.89 6.04
CA VAL A 86 -16.30 -6.58 4.61
C VAL A 86 -17.06 -7.63 3.80
N HIS A 87 -16.81 -8.90 4.06
CA HIS A 87 -17.43 -10.01 3.34
C HIS A 87 -18.97 -10.02 3.50
N ASP A 88 -19.45 -9.78 4.70
CA ASP A 88 -20.89 -9.76 5.01
C ASP A 88 -21.61 -8.57 4.32
N GLN A 89 -20.90 -7.46 4.10
CA GLN A 89 -21.48 -6.27 3.44
C GLN A 89 -21.47 -6.35 1.92
N VAL A 90 -20.37 -6.82 1.31
CA VAL A 90 -20.14 -6.67 -0.14
C VAL A 90 -19.59 -7.94 -0.80
N GLY A 91 -19.37 -9.01 -0.06
CA GLY A 91 -18.82 -10.26 -0.59
C GLY A 91 -17.29 -10.29 -0.64
N PRO A 92 -16.72 -11.17 -1.47
CA PRO A 92 -15.29 -11.45 -1.46
C PRO A 92 -14.44 -10.30 -1.97
N ILE A 93 -13.21 -10.21 -1.43
CA ILE A 93 -12.23 -9.16 -1.69
C ILE A 93 -11.47 -9.46 -3.00
N ASP A 94 -11.44 -8.51 -3.91
CA ASP A 94 -10.71 -8.59 -5.19
C ASP A 94 -9.28 -8.03 -5.08
N VAL A 95 -9.07 -7.00 -4.23
CA VAL A 95 -7.79 -6.32 -4.06
C VAL A 95 -7.48 -6.13 -2.58
N LEU A 96 -6.30 -6.56 -2.15
CA LEU A 96 -5.81 -6.36 -0.80
C LEU A 96 -4.48 -5.59 -0.84
N VAL A 97 -4.43 -4.42 -0.21
CA VAL A 97 -3.20 -3.64 -0.05
C VAL A 97 -2.76 -3.66 1.41
N ALA A 98 -1.69 -4.39 1.70
CA ALA A 98 -1.02 -4.38 3.00
C ALA A 98 -0.08 -3.18 3.06
N ASN A 99 -0.64 -2.01 3.38
CA ASN A 99 0.08 -0.74 3.41
C ASN A 99 0.42 -0.27 4.83
N ALA A 100 -0.29 -0.73 5.85
CA ALA A 100 0.00 -0.33 7.24
C ALA A 100 1.48 -0.53 7.58
N GLY A 101 2.13 0.53 8.05
CA GLY A 101 3.55 0.50 8.40
C GLY A 101 3.96 1.75 9.16
N ILE A 102 5.06 1.65 9.87
CA ILE A 102 5.70 2.77 10.57
C ILE A 102 7.17 2.86 10.17
N GLY A 103 7.65 4.11 10.04
CA GLY A 103 9.07 4.42 9.98
C GLY A 103 9.57 4.76 11.39
N SER A 104 10.79 4.37 11.70
CA SER A 104 11.46 4.78 12.92
C SER A 104 12.96 4.86 12.68
N ALA A 105 13.60 5.87 13.25
CA ALA A 105 15.03 6.09 13.15
C ALA A 105 15.69 6.00 14.53
N ALA A 106 16.92 5.47 14.56
CA ALA A 106 17.79 5.51 15.73
C ALA A 106 19.24 5.67 15.28
N ALA A 107 20.07 6.36 16.06
CA ALA A 107 21.50 6.41 15.80
C ALA A 107 22.12 5.02 15.92
N PHE A 108 23.23 4.79 15.19
CA PHE A 108 23.93 3.51 15.25
C PHE A 108 24.39 3.22 16.69
N GLY A 109 24.01 2.08 17.22
CA GLY A 109 24.30 1.67 18.61
C GLY A 109 23.25 2.12 19.64
N GLU A 110 22.21 2.87 19.23
CA GLU A 110 21.14 3.39 20.11
C GLU A 110 19.78 2.74 19.85
N VAL A 111 19.75 1.66 19.09
CA VAL A 111 18.51 0.90 18.81
C VAL A 111 18.03 0.24 20.11
N THR A 112 16.75 0.48 20.46
CA THR A 112 16.12 -0.12 21.64
C THR A 112 15.26 -1.31 21.28
N GLU A 113 14.93 -2.17 22.24
CA GLU A 113 14.04 -3.32 22.08
C GLU A 113 12.65 -2.86 21.66
N GLU A 114 12.13 -1.80 22.26
CA GLU A 114 10.81 -1.23 21.96
C GLU A 114 10.73 -0.72 20.51
N LEU A 115 11.82 -0.15 19.97
CA LEU A 115 11.88 0.27 18.57
C LEU A 115 11.79 -0.95 17.64
N ILE A 116 12.56 -1.99 17.92
CA ILE A 116 12.53 -3.25 17.14
C ILE A 116 11.13 -3.84 17.19
N ASP A 117 10.57 -4.01 18.38
CA ASP A 117 9.27 -4.64 18.58
C ASP A 117 8.17 -3.88 17.87
N SER A 118 8.13 -2.55 17.99
CA SER A 118 7.09 -1.73 17.35
C SER A 118 7.16 -1.79 15.81
N VAL A 119 8.38 -1.68 15.25
CA VAL A 119 8.59 -1.74 13.81
C VAL A 119 8.25 -3.12 13.25
N PHE A 120 8.75 -4.19 13.88
CA PHE A 120 8.48 -5.55 13.41
C PHE A 120 7.04 -5.99 13.66
N ALA A 121 6.41 -5.58 14.78
CA ALA A 121 5.01 -5.86 15.04
C ALA A 121 4.11 -5.25 13.95
N THR A 122 4.36 -4.01 13.54
CA THR A 122 3.53 -3.36 12.52
C THR A 122 3.91 -3.81 11.11
N ASN A 123 5.20 -3.69 10.74
CA ASN A 123 5.62 -3.83 9.34
C ASN A 123 5.71 -5.30 8.88
N VAL A 124 6.07 -6.21 9.78
CA VAL A 124 6.28 -7.63 9.42
C VAL A 124 5.10 -8.47 9.89
N LYS A 125 4.87 -8.55 11.19
CA LYS A 125 3.77 -9.33 11.78
C LYS A 125 2.42 -8.84 11.23
N GLY A 126 2.19 -7.51 11.19
CA GLY A 126 1.00 -6.90 10.63
C GLY A 126 0.78 -7.27 9.17
N THR A 127 1.82 -7.21 8.34
CA THR A 127 1.74 -7.62 6.92
C THR A 127 1.41 -9.11 6.79
N ILE A 128 2.01 -9.98 7.61
CA ILE A 128 1.74 -11.42 7.59
C ILE A 128 0.26 -11.67 7.89
N PHE A 129 -0.26 -11.11 8.99
CA PHE A 129 -1.64 -11.35 9.41
C PHE A 129 -2.65 -10.60 8.52
N THR A 130 -2.29 -9.48 7.91
CA THR A 130 -3.12 -8.82 6.89
C THR A 130 -3.47 -9.79 5.77
N LEU A 131 -2.50 -10.53 5.22
CA LEU A 131 -2.80 -11.54 4.20
C LEU A 131 -3.44 -12.80 4.81
N GLN A 132 -2.88 -13.34 5.89
CA GLN A 132 -3.33 -14.62 6.44
C GLN A 132 -4.81 -14.60 6.84
N GLN A 133 -5.27 -13.54 7.50
CA GLN A 133 -6.67 -13.39 7.90
C GLN A 133 -7.60 -13.08 6.72
N ALA A 134 -7.07 -12.49 5.65
CA ALA A 134 -7.84 -12.23 4.44
C ALA A 134 -8.06 -13.48 3.56
N LEU A 135 -7.20 -14.51 3.64
CA LEU A 135 -7.23 -15.67 2.74
C LEU A 135 -8.63 -16.29 2.56
N PRO A 136 -9.46 -16.50 3.61
CA PRO A 136 -10.78 -17.08 3.45
C PRO A 136 -11.77 -16.19 2.69
N PHE A 137 -11.46 -14.90 2.56
CA PHE A 137 -12.33 -13.86 2.01
C PHE A 137 -11.87 -13.35 0.65
N LEU A 138 -10.70 -13.80 0.17
CA LEU A 138 -10.21 -13.40 -1.14
C LEU A 138 -11.01 -14.08 -2.26
N ARG A 139 -11.32 -13.29 -3.30
CA ARG A 139 -11.86 -13.84 -4.55
C ARG A 139 -10.77 -14.62 -5.28
N ALA A 140 -11.16 -15.62 -6.07
CA ALA A 140 -10.24 -16.26 -7.01
C ALA A 140 -9.63 -15.21 -7.96
N ASN A 141 -8.30 -15.26 -8.13
CA ASN A 141 -7.48 -14.29 -8.87
C ASN A 141 -7.36 -12.89 -8.21
N ALA A 142 -7.62 -12.80 -6.91
CA ALA A 142 -7.39 -11.55 -6.17
C ALA A 142 -5.96 -11.02 -6.34
N SER A 143 -5.81 -9.70 -6.29
CA SER A 143 -4.51 -9.03 -6.27
C SER A 143 -4.12 -8.63 -4.85
N VAL A 144 -3.02 -9.17 -4.37
CA VAL A 144 -2.40 -8.77 -3.10
C VAL A 144 -1.20 -7.88 -3.39
N ILE A 145 -1.15 -6.71 -2.76
CA ILE A 145 -0.09 -5.72 -2.96
C ILE A 145 0.50 -5.37 -1.60
N LEU A 146 1.81 -5.51 -1.46
CA LEU A 146 2.52 -5.17 -0.24
C LEU A 146 3.27 -3.85 -0.43
N THR A 147 3.19 -2.96 0.55
CA THR A 147 3.98 -1.73 0.53
C THR A 147 5.38 -2.01 1.09
N GLY A 148 6.34 -2.12 0.17
CA GLY A 148 7.77 -2.20 0.44
C GLY A 148 8.39 -0.84 0.74
N SER A 149 9.66 -0.70 0.38
CA SER A 149 10.42 0.56 0.39
C SER A 149 11.74 0.38 -0.34
N THR A 150 12.27 1.41 -0.98
CA THR A 150 13.66 1.45 -1.47
C THR A 150 14.68 1.18 -0.36
N ALA A 151 14.35 1.48 0.89
CA ALA A 151 15.19 1.19 2.04
C ALA A 151 15.54 -0.31 2.18
N ALA A 152 14.70 -1.22 1.66
CA ALA A 152 14.99 -2.66 1.64
C ALA A 152 16.19 -3.03 0.74
N THR A 153 16.60 -2.15 -0.16
CA THR A 153 17.68 -2.36 -1.14
C THR A 153 18.82 -1.34 -0.95
N ARG A 154 18.47 -0.08 -0.70
CA ARG A 154 19.40 1.03 -0.45
C ARG A 154 19.01 1.70 0.88
N PRO A 155 19.46 1.15 2.02
CA PRO A 155 19.11 1.69 3.33
C PRO A 155 19.79 3.04 3.57
N ASN A 156 19.10 3.92 4.30
CA ASN A 156 19.66 5.15 4.81
C ASN A 156 20.17 4.92 6.25
N GLN A 157 21.23 5.62 6.62
CA GLN A 157 21.78 5.60 7.98
C GLN A 157 20.67 5.98 9.00
N GLY A 158 20.62 5.26 10.10
CA GLY A 158 19.61 5.43 11.14
C GLY A 158 18.28 4.73 10.88
N LEU A 159 18.06 4.16 9.68
CA LEU A 159 16.84 3.45 9.32
C LEU A 159 17.04 1.92 9.21
N GLU A 160 18.09 1.37 9.81
CA GLU A 160 18.49 -0.03 9.61
C GLU A 160 17.38 -1.01 10.01
N VAL A 161 16.72 -0.79 11.14
CA VAL A 161 15.61 -1.64 11.62
C VAL A 161 14.40 -1.56 10.68
N TYR A 162 14.05 -0.34 10.25
CA TYR A 162 13.01 -0.14 9.25
C TYR A 162 13.34 -0.84 7.93
N ALA A 163 14.56 -0.64 7.43
CA ALA A 163 15.05 -1.27 6.20
C ALA A 163 14.98 -2.80 6.27
N ALA A 164 15.43 -3.39 7.40
CA ALA A 164 15.31 -4.82 7.65
C ALA A 164 13.87 -5.31 7.62
N SER A 165 12.93 -4.56 8.22
CA SER A 165 11.51 -4.89 8.19
C SER A 165 10.93 -4.88 6.76
N LYS A 166 11.35 -3.92 5.92
CA LYS A 166 10.91 -3.83 4.52
C LYS A 166 11.59 -4.89 3.63
N ALA A 167 12.81 -5.29 3.94
CA ALA A 167 13.45 -6.45 3.30
C ALA A 167 12.71 -7.76 3.62
N ALA A 168 12.20 -7.91 4.85
CA ALA A 168 11.35 -9.03 5.22
C ALA A 168 10.05 -9.06 4.40
N VAL A 169 9.36 -7.91 4.24
CA VAL A 169 8.13 -7.79 3.40
C VAL A 169 8.41 -8.23 1.96
N ARG A 170 9.52 -7.77 1.38
CA ARG A 170 9.97 -8.17 0.04
C ARG A 170 10.18 -9.68 -0.06
N SER A 171 10.80 -10.30 0.94
CA SER A 171 11.04 -11.74 1.00
C SER A 171 9.72 -12.52 1.12
N LEU A 172 8.78 -12.05 1.95
CA LEU A 172 7.46 -12.66 2.13
C LEU A 172 6.69 -12.71 0.79
N ALA A 173 6.68 -11.64 0.00
CA ALA A 173 6.01 -11.62 -1.29
C ALA A 173 6.50 -12.74 -2.22
N ARG A 174 7.82 -12.97 -2.29
CA ARG A 174 8.42 -14.05 -3.11
C ARG A 174 8.02 -15.43 -2.61
N GLY A 175 8.04 -15.64 -1.28
CA GLY A 175 7.61 -16.88 -0.67
C GLY A 175 6.13 -17.16 -0.92
N TRP A 176 5.28 -16.14 -0.78
CA TRP A 176 3.83 -16.28 -1.00
C TRP A 176 3.47 -16.46 -2.48
N ALA A 177 4.25 -15.89 -3.41
CA ALA A 177 4.07 -16.14 -4.84
C ALA A 177 4.20 -17.62 -5.19
N LEU A 178 5.04 -18.39 -4.48
CA LEU A 178 5.14 -19.85 -4.66
C LEU A 178 3.84 -20.58 -4.24
N SER A 179 3.16 -20.07 -3.21
CA SER A 179 1.92 -20.64 -2.67
C SER A 179 0.65 -20.10 -3.36
N SER A 180 0.77 -19.03 -4.12
CA SER A 180 -0.36 -18.27 -4.68
C SER A 180 -1.26 -19.11 -5.58
N ARG A 181 -0.71 -20.06 -6.33
CA ARG A 181 -1.47 -20.97 -7.20
C ARG A 181 -2.51 -21.79 -6.42
N ALA A 182 -2.15 -22.27 -5.22
CA ALA A 182 -3.03 -23.10 -4.40
C ALA A 182 -4.16 -22.29 -3.77
N HIS A 183 -3.95 -20.99 -3.57
CA HIS A 183 -4.87 -20.09 -2.89
C HIS A 183 -5.60 -19.12 -3.83
N GLY A 184 -5.26 -19.13 -5.13
CA GLY A 184 -5.97 -18.36 -6.15
C GLY A 184 -5.75 -16.85 -6.07
N PHE A 185 -4.55 -16.36 -5.70
CA PHE A 185 -4.21 -14.93 -5.72
C PHE A 185 -2.86 -14.69 -6.41
N ARG A 186 -2.55 -13.46 -6.73
CA ARG A 186 -1.21 -13.00 -7.09
C ARG A 186 -0.72 -12.00 -6.04
N VAL A 187 0.58 -11.95 -5.78
CA VAL A 187 1.16 -11.06 -4.78
C VAL A 187 2.38 -10.33 -5.34
N ASN A 188 2.41 -9.00 -5.18
CA ASN A 188 3.49 -8.14 -5.64
C ASN A 188 3.84 -7.09 -4.59
N VAL A 189 4.99 -6.44 -4.77
CA VAL A 189 5.47 -5.36 -3.89
C VAL A 189 5.53 -4.07 -4.70
N VAL A 190 5.01 -2.99 -4.13
CA VAL A 190 5.35 -1.62 -4.53
C VAL A 190 6.36 -1.10 -3.52
N SER A 191 7.53 -0.67 -3.99
CA SER A 191 8.62 -0.12 -3.17
C SER A 191 8.79 1.37 -3.47
N PRO A 192 8.13 2.25 -2.70
CA PRO A 192 8.28 3.68 -2.85
C PRO A 192 9.70 4.16 -2.51
N GLY A 193 10.14 5.20 -3.21
CA GLY A 193 11.21 6.09 -2.77
C GLY A 193 10.70 7.11 -1.76
N GLY A 194 11.47 8.16 -1.52
CA GLY A 194 11.02 9.31 -0.74
C GLY A 194 9.72 9.86 -1.32
N THR A 195 8.67 9.89 -0.49
CA THR A 195 7.31 10.31 -0.89
C THR A 195 6.82 11.39 0.06
N ARG A 196 6.26 12.48 -0.44
CA ARG A 196 5.77 13.64 0.31
C ARG A 196 4.50 13.31 1.09
N THR A 197 4.64 12.48 2.11
CA THR A 197 3.54 12.15 3.04
C THR A 197 3.59 13.03 4.28
N PRO A 198 2.45 13.29 4.96
CA PRO A 198 2.46 13.98 6.25
C PRO A 198 3.47 13.39 7.23
N GLY A 199 3.50 12.05 7.35
CA GLY A 199 4.42 11.38 8.27
C GLY A 199 5.91 11.56 7.92
N LEU A 200 6.29 11.71 6.65
CA LEU A 200 7.66 12.08 6.28
C LEU A 200 7.96 13.54 6.62
N LEU A 201 7.05 14.44 6.23
CA LEU A 201 7.25 15.88 6.39
C LEU A 201 7.32 16.33 7.86
N GLU A 202 6.71 15.58 8.77
CA GLU A 202 6.83 15.79 10.22
C GLU A 202 8.20 15.37 10.79
N LEU A 203 8.94 14.51 10.09
CA LEU A 203 10.20 13.91 10.56
C LEU A 203 11.44 14.58 9.98
N VAL A 204 11.32 15.35 8.89
CA VAL A 204 12.47 15.89 8.16
C VAL A 204 12.53 17.42 8.25
N THR A 205 13.75 17.97 8.33
CA THR A 205 13.96 19.42 8.18
C THR A 205 13.96 19.82 6.71
N PRO A 206 13.81 21.14 6.38
CA PRO A 206 13.94 21.58 4.99
C PRO A 206 15.26 21.18 4.34
N GLU A 207 16.36 21.22 5.07
CA GLU A 207 17.70 20.85 4.57
C GLU A 207 17.78 19.33 4.28
N MET A 208 17.18 18.48 5.16
CA MET A 208 17.09 17.04 4.92
C MET A 208 16.23 16.74 3.69
N LEU A 209 15.16 17.51 3.49
CA LEU A 209 14.27 17.37 2.35
C LEU A 209 15.03 17.70 1.05
N GLU A 210 15.76 18.81 1.00
CA GLU A 210 16.58 19.21 -0.15
C GLU A 210 17.65 18.15 -0.47
N GLN A 211 18.33 17.61 0.54
CA GLN A 211 19.29 16.53 0.37
C GLN A 211 18.63 15.26 -0.20
N ALA A 212 17.46 14.91 0.32
CA ALA A 212 16.71 13.73 -0.16
C ALA A 212 16.28 13.90 -1.62
N GLU A 213 15.82 15.09 -2.02
CA GLU A 213 15.45 15.41 -3.40
C GLU A 213 16.67 15.40 -4.33
N GLY A 214 17.80 15.97 -3.89
CA GLY A 214 19.05 15.98 -4.64
C GLY A 214 19.65 14.59 -4.86
N ALA A 215 19.28 13.59 -4.05
CA ALA A 215 19.71 12.21 -4.20
C ALA A 215 18.86 11.41 -5.20
N VAL A 216 17.70 11.93 -5.61
CA VAL A 216 16.80 11.27 -6.57
C VAL A 216 17.16 11.70 -7.99
N PRO A 217 17.39 10.79 -8.95
CA PRO A 217 17.66 11.16 -10.35
C PRO A 217 16.63 12.09 -11.00
N LEU A 218 15.34 11.94 -10.64
CA LEU A 218 14.29 12.87 -11.10
C LEU A 218 14.30 14.23 -10.38
N GLY A 219 15.19 14.46 -9.41
CA GLY A 219 15.39 15.75 -8.72
C GLY A 219 14.27 16.14 -7.77
N ARG A 220 13.38 15.23 -7.37
CA ARG A 220 12.28 15.49 -6.44
C ARG A 220 11.83 14.22 -5.73
N LEU A 221 11.13 14.38 -4.64
CA LEU A 221 10.36 13.27 -4.05
C LEU A 221 9.08 12.99 -4.87
N ALA A 222 8.54 11.80 -4.68
CA ALA A 222 7.25 11.43 -5.27
C ALA A 222 6.09 12.08 -4.49
N GLU A 223 4.98 12.34 -5.19
CA GLU A 223 3.70 12.58 -4.55
C GLU A 223 3.01 11.23 -4.26
N PRO A 224 2.18 11.11 -3.22
CA PRO A 224 1.48 9.87 -2.87
C PRO A 224 0.67 9.27 -4.03
N GLU A 225 0.12 10.12 -4.90
CA GLU A 225 -0.65 9.75 -6.08
C GLU A 225 0.19 8.98 -7.12
N GLU A 226 1.49 9.26 -7.21
CA GLU A 226 2.39 8.55 -8.13
C GLU A 226 2.63 7.11 -7.67
N ILE A 227 2.66 6.88 -6.36
CA ILE A 227 2.73 5.52 -5.79
C ILE A 227 1.37 4.81 -5.97
N ALA A 228 0.27 5.54 -5.76
CA ALA A 228 -1.07 5.02 -5.95
C ALA A 228 -1.31 4.57 -7.41
N ALA A 229 -0.76 5.26 -8.40
CA ALA A 229 -0.86 4.88 -9.82
C ALA A 229 -0.23 3.50 -10.09
N VAL A 230 0.97 3.22 -9.54
CA VAL A 230 1.61 1.90 -9.65
C VAL A 230 0.79 0.84 -8.92
N THR A 231 0.24 1.18 -7.75
CA THR A 231 -0.60 0.28 -6.96
C THR A 231 -1.90 -0.04 -7.72
N THR A 232 -2.51 0.94 -8.40
CA THR A 232 -3.71 0.76 -9.24
C THR A 232 -3.43 -0.16 -10.44
N PHE A 233 -2.28 0.00 -11.11
CA PHE A 233 -1.86 -0.95 -12.15
C PHE A 233 -1.80 -2.38 -11.61
N LEU A 234 -1.17 -2.59 -10.46
CA LEU A 234 -1.07 -3.91 -9.84
C LEU A 234 -2.42 -4.45 -9.34
N ALA A 235 -3.37 -3.60 -8.99
CA ALA A 235 -4.73 -3.97 -8.61
C ALA A 235 -5.59 -4.41 -9.82
N SER A 236 -5.27 -3.90 -11.00
CA SER A 236 -6.04 -4.10 -12.22
C SER A 236 -5.70 -5.42 -12.95
N ASP A 237 -6.52 -5.79 -13.91
CA ASP A 237 -6.31 -6.96 -14.77
C ASP A 237 -5.15 -6.77 -15.75
N ALA A 238 -4.68 -5.52 -15.97
CA ALA A 238 -3.49 -5.24 -16.77
C ALA A 238 -2.22 -5.88 -16.21
N SER A 239 -2.20 -6.21 -14.91
CA SER A 239 -1.10 -6.92 -14.25
C SER A 239 -1.37 -8.41 -14.00
N SER A 240 -2.32 -9.01 -14.72
CA SER A 240 -2.78 -10.40 -14.49
C SER A 240 -1.66 -11.46 -14.59
N TYR A 241 -0.57 -11.17 -15.31
CA TYR A 241 0.60 -12.07 -15.42
C TYR A 241 1.79 -11.62 -14.56
N VAL A 242 1.58 -10.68 -13.63
CA VAL A 242 2.60 -10.18 -12.71
C VAL A 242 2.40 -10.81 -11.33
N ASN A 243 3.38 -11.60 -10.87
CA ASN A 243 3.34 -12.30 -9.59
C ASN A 243 4.75 -12.42 -8.99
N GLY A 244 4.91 -12.13 -7.70
CA GLY A 244 6.19 -12.16 -6.99
C GLY A 244 7.17 -11.04 -7.36
N ALA A 245 6.71 -10.04 -8.11
CA ALA A 245 7.53 -8.93 -8.58
C ALA A 245 7.60 -7.79 -7.54
N GLU A 246 8.70 -7.04 -7.62
CA GLU A 246 8.87 -5.78 -6.90
C GLU A 246 8.97 -4.62 -7.89
N PHE A 247 8.11 -3.63 -7.72
CA PHE A 247 8.06 -2.42 -8.52
C PHE A 247 8.58 -1.23 -7.72
N PHE A 248 9.69 -0.68 -8.14
CA PHE A 248 10.23 0.55 -7.56
C PHE A 248 9.53 1.75 -8.17
N ALA A 249 8.92 2.57 -7.32
CA ALA A 249 8.35 3.87 -7.66
C ALA A 249 9.15 4.94 -6.91
N ASP A 250 10.36 5.26 -7.38
CA ASP A 250 11.39 5.93 -6.61
C ASP A 250 12.18 7.01 -7.38
N GLY A 251 11.76 7.35 -8.58
CA GLY A 251 12.48 8.32 -9.42
C GLY A 251 13.91 7.90 -9.80
N GLY A 252 14.22 6.60 -9.71
CA GLY A 252 15.53 6.02 -10.00
C GLY A 252 16.45 5.90 -8.79
N TYR A 253 16.01 6.31 -7.60
CA TYR A 253 16.86 6.40 -6.40
C TYR A 253 17.62 5.12 -6.06
N ALA A 254 16.98 3.95 -6.14
CA ALA A 254 17.62 2.67 -5.80
C ALA A 254 18.17 1.91 -7.03
N GLN A 255 18.07 2.48 -8.24
CA GLN A 255 18.43 1.80 -9.47
C GLN A 255 19.81 2.22 -10.01
N VAL A 256 20.29 3.42 -9.63
CA VAL A 256 21.57 4.00 -10.11
C VAL A 256 22.37 4.60 -8.97
#